data_4dfdf64995957bb395aafaa79d8ac6bb
#
_entry.id   4dfdf64995957bb395aafaa79d8ac6bb
#
_cell.length_a   1.000
_cell.length_b   1.000
_cell.length_c   1.000
_cell.angle_alpha   90.00
_cell.angle_beta   90.00
_cell.angle_gamma   90.00
#
_symmetry.space_group_name_H-M   'P 1'
#
loop_
_entity.id
_entity.type
_entity.pdbx_description
1 polymer ?
#
loop_
_entity_poly.entity_id
_entity_poly.type
_entity_poly.pdbx_seq_one_letter_code
_entity_poly.pdbx_strand_id
1 'polypeptide(L)'
;MRLENNLDKILIIDFGSQFTQLIARKVRELNVFCEIISHNKLKDYKNEKNVKGIILSGGPLNVYQNKKVKFNRSILSLNIPILGICFGHQIISKELGGKVKRAKSREFGLAKVTKLKKSALTENFFSKKSTNVWMSHGDEVIKLPKGFKVIAKSSNSKLCMIENVKKKIYGIQFHPEVSHTVKGKVILKNFVIKICKIKKNWTSKNQKSKLM
;
A
#
# COMPACT_ATOMS: atom_id res chain seq x y z
N MET A 1 -5.01 24.52 -13.06
CA MET A 1 -5.98 23.40 -12.87
C MET A 1 -6.07 22.38 -14.02
N ARG A 2 -5.83 22.74 -15.31
CA ARG A 2 -5.99 21.79 -16.45
C ARG A 2 -4.85 20.78 -16.67
N LEU A 3 -3.61 21.04 -16.25
CA LEU A 3 -2.45 20.15 -16.52
C LEU A 3 -2.40 18.91 -15.62
N GLU A 4 -2.90 18.98 -14.39
CA GLU A 4 -2.85 17.86 -13.44
C GLU A 4 -3.87 16.76 -13.77
N ASN A 5 -4.99 17.11 -14.41
CA ASN A 5 -6.01 16.13 -14.80
C ASN A 5 -5.56 15.15 -15.89
N ASN A 6 -4.44 15.43 -16.57
CA ASN A 6 -3.90 14.58 -17.63
C ASN A 6 -2.64 13.79 -17.22
N LEU A 7 -2.07 14.04 -16.03
CA LEU A 7 -0.89 13.31 -15.58
C LEU A 7 -1.26 11.93 -15.06
N ASP A 8 -0.52 10.91 -15.48
CA ASP A 8 -0.58 9.61 -14.84
C ASP A 8 -0.28 9.75 -13.34
N LYS A 9 -1.10 9.16 -12.49
CA LYS A 9 -1.01 9.35 -11.03
C LYS A 9 -1.15 8.06 -10.22
N ILE A 10 -0.60 8.10 -9.02
CA ILE A 10 -0.95 7.18 -7.93
C ILE A 10 -2.07 7.81 -7.11
N LEU A 11 -3.16 7.06 -6.93
CA LEU A 11 -4.22 7.43 -6.01
C LEU A 11 -3.94 6.83 -4.63
N ILE A 12 -3.89 7.65 -3.61
CA ILE A 12 -3.67 7.22 -2.22
C ILE A 12 -4.98 7.35 -1.48
N ILE A 13 -5.51 6.23 -0.99
CA ILE A 13 -6.74 6.20 -0.20
C ILE A 13 -6.37 6.32 1.26
N ASP A 14 -6.83 7.40 1.90
CA ASP A 14 -6.56 7.69 3.30
C ASP A 14 -7.61 7.08 4.23
N PHE A 15 -7.18 6.16 5.09
CA PHE A 15 -7.98 5.57 6.17
C PHE A 15 -7.73 6.23 7.54
N GLY A 16 -7.18 7.44 7.56
CA GLY A 16 -6.88 8.20 8.78
C GLY A 16 -5.52 7.87 9.38
N SER A 17 -4.57 7.40 8.57
CA SER A 17 -3.20 7.17 9.03
C SER A 17 -2.43 8.48 9.20
N GLN A 18 -1.75 8.62 10.31
CA GLN A 18 -0.77 9.69 10.51
C GLN A 18 0.38 9.66 9.47
N PHE A 19 0.57 8.54 8.77
CA PHE A 19 1.62 8.35 7.78
C PHE A 19 1.17 8.54 6.33
N THR A 20 -0.12 8.84 6.06
CA THR A 20 -0.62 8.99 4.67
C THR A 20 0.14 10.07 3.90
N GLN A 21 0.40 11.22 4.53
CA GLN A 21 1.18 12.30 3.90
C GLN A 21 2.63 11.87 3.62
N LEU A 22 3.18 11.01 4.45
CA LEU A 22 4.54 10.49 4.25
C LEU A 22 4.59 9.53 3.05
N ILE A 23 3.54 8.72 2.83
CA ILE A 23 3.41 7.90 1.61
C ILE A 23 3.42 8.82 0.37
N ALA A 24 2.60 9.87 0.37
CA ALA A 24 2.54 10.82 -0.74
C ALA A 24 3.88 11.51 -0.99
N ARG A 25 4.56 11.95 0.07
CA ARG A 25 5.91 12.52 -0.03
C ARG A 25 6.88 11.54 -0.68
N LYS A 26 6.88 10.26 -0.26
CA LYS A 26 7.77 9.24 -0.83
C LYS A 26 7.47 8.97 -2.30
N VAL A 27 6.21 8.98 -2.72
CA VAL A 27 5.82 8.87 -4.14
C VAL A 27 6.32 10.08 -4.95
N ARG A 28 6.15 11.30 -4.43
CA ARG A 28 6.63 12.53 -5.06
C ARG A 28 8.16 12.60 -5.16
N GLU A 29 8.88 12.06 -4.17
CA GLU A 29 10.35 11.89 -4.22
C GLU A 29 10.81 10.96 -5.36
N LEU A 30 9.92 10.14 -5.92
CA LEU A 30 10.16 9.36 -7.13
C LEU A 30 9.86 10.13 -8.42
N ASN A 31 9.52 11.42 -8.32
CA ASN A 31 9.07 12.29 -9.40
C ASN A 31 7.76 11.81 -10.05
N VAL A 32 6.84 11.25 -9.27
CA VAL A 32 5.53 10.80 -9.71
C VAL A 32 4.43 11.60 -9.02
N PHE A 33 3.45 12.03 -9.81
CA PHE A 33 2.28 12.71 -9.27
C PHE A 33 1.40 11.74 -8.48
N CYS A 34 0.89 12.19 -7.35
CA CYS A 34 -0.07 11.44 -6.55
C CYS A 34 -1.12 12.35 -5.92
N GLU A 35 -2.30 11.80 -5.75
CA GLU A 35 -3.45 12.44 -5.12
C GLU A 35 -3.87 11.65 -3.89
N ILE A 36 -4.26 12.33 -2.82
CA ILE A 36 -4.82 11.72 -1.62
C ILE A 36 -6.31 11.99 -1.59
N ILE A 37 -7.11 10.93 -1.44
CA ILE A 37 -8.54 11.04 -1.19
C ILE A 37 -8.92 10.29 0.09
N SER A 38 -9.89 10.83 0.85
CA SER A 38 -10.45 10.11 1.99
C SER A 38 -11.22 8.87 1.52
N HIS A 39 -11.12 7.77 2.29
CA HIS A 39 -11.89 6.54 2.04
C HIS A 39 -13.41 6.79 1.98
N ASN A 40 -13.93 7.82 2.64
CA ASN A 40 -15.34 8.19 2.59
C ASN A 40 -15.79 8.65 1.19
N LYS A 41 -14.87 9.20 0.39
CA LYS A 41 -15.13 9.63 -1.00
C LYS A 41 -15.09 8.49 -2.02
N LEU A 42 -14.69 7.28 -1.61
CA LEU A 42 -14.63 6.12 -2.50
C LEU A 42 -15.97 5.66 -3.05
N LYS A 43 -17.09 6.01 -2.40
CA LYS A 43 -18.44 5.65 -2.89
C LYS A 43 -18.71 6.21 -4.27
N ASP A 44 -18.27 7.47 -4.48
CA ASP A 44 -18.55 8.26 -5.67
C ASP A 44 -17.34 8.27 -6.63
N TYR A 45 -16.30 7.47 -6.31
CA TYR A 45 -15.09 7.42 -7.13
C TYR A 45 -15.39 6.78 -8.48
N LYS A 46 -15.30 7.58 -9.52
CA LYS A 46 -15.30 7.13 -10.92
C LYS A 46 -13.86 6.86 -11.33
N ASN A 47 -13.60 5.70 -11.95
CA ASN A 47 -12.26 5.35 -12.41
C ASN A 47 -11.76 6.38 -13.43
N GLU A 48 -10.73 7.12 -13.07
CA GLU A 48 -10.07 8.07 -13.96
C GLU A 48 -9.00 7.35 -14.78
N LYS A 49 -8.97 7.59 -16.09
CA LYS A 49 -8.04 6.95 -17.05
C LYS A 49 -6.55 7.12 -16.70
N ASN A 50 -6.22 8.20 -16.00
CA ASN A 50 -4.85 8.53 -15.59
C ASN A 50 -4.43 7.92 -14.24
N VAL A 51 -5.30 7.23 -13.51
CA VAL A 51 -4.92 6.46 -12.32
C VAL A 51 -4.27 5.17 -12.76
N LYS A 52 -2.98 5.02 -12.48
CA LYS A 52 -2.17 3.85 -12.87
C LYS A 52 -1.88 2.91 -11.70
N GLY A 53 -2.17 3.32 -10.48
CA GLY A 53 -2.05 2.50 -9.29
C GLY A 53 -2.75 3.12 -8.09
N ILE A 54 -3.14 2.28 -7.15
CA ILE A 54 -3.80 2.68 -5.90
C ILE A 54 -2.95 2.21 -4.72
N ILE A 55 -2.76 3.09 -3.73
CA ILE A 55 -2.18 2.74 -2.43
C ILE A 55 -3.28 2.92 -1.38
N LEU A 56 -3.58 1.85 -0.65
CA LEU A 56 -4.46 1.88 0.52
C LEU A 56 -3.58 2.10 1.75
N SER A 57 -3.74 3.21 2.44
CA SER A 57 -2.92 3.56 3.61
C SER A 57 -3.18 2.66 4.82
N GLY A 58 -2.37 2.82 5.85
CA GLY A 58 -2.71 2.39 7.20
C GLY A 58 -3.91 3.17 7.77
N GLY A 59 -4.24 2.90 9.03
CA GLY A 59 -5.29 3.63 9.73
C GLY A 59 -5.53 3.08 11.14
N PRO A 60 -6.18 3.85 12.01
CA PRO A 60 -6.49 3.45 13.38
C PRO A 60 -7.67 2.47 13.47
N LEU A 61 -8.33 2.22 12.36
CA LEU A 61 -9.51 1.37 12.28
C LEU A 61 -9.13 -0.10 12.32
N ASN A 62 -10.06 -0.96 12.75
CA ASN A 62 -9.93 -2.40 12.56
C ASN A 62 -11.08 -2.97 11.73
N VAL A 63 -10.74 -3.94 10.89
CA VAL A 63 -11.64 -4.43 9.84
C VAL A 63 -12.77 -5.32 10.35
N TYR A 64 -12.68 -5.86 11.57
CA TYR A 64 -13.68 -6.78 12.12
C TYR A 64 -14.63 -6.12 13.13
N GLN A 65 -14.25 -5.02 13.75
CA GLN A 65 -15.08 -4.30 14.73
C GLN A 65 -15.84 -3.12 14.13
N ASN A 66 -15.33 -2.54 13.04
CA ASN A 66 -15.91 -1.33 12.45
C ASN A 66 -16.91 -1.66 11.34
N LYS A 67 -18.21 -1.69 11.67
CA LYS A 67 -19.29 -1.58 10.67
C LYS A 67 -19.25 -0.24 9.90
N LYS A 68 -18.44 0.73 10.36
CA LYS A 68 -18.33 2.08 9.82
C LYS A 68 -17.40 2.21 8.62
N VAL A 69 -16.48 1.25 8.38
CA VAL A 69 -15.60 1.32 7.20
C VAL A 69 -16.37 0.85 5.98
N LYS A 70 -16.98 1.79 5.29
CA LYS A 70 -17.61 1.54 3.99
C LYS A 70 -16.52 1.48 2.92
N PHE A 71 -15.99 0.28 2.67
CA PHE A 71 -15.02 0.07 1.61
C PHE A 71 -15.72 -0.25 0.28
N ASN A 72 -15.43 0.53 -0.73
CA ASN A 72 -15.95 0.26 -2.07
C ASN A 72 -15.13 -0.87 -2.73
N ARG A 73 -15.68 -2.10 -2.72
CA ARG A 73 -15.01 -3.27 -3.31
C ARG A 73 -14.75 -3.16 -4.81
N SER A 74 -15.47 -2.29 -5.52
CA SER A 74 -15.31 -2.15 -6.97
C SER A 74 -13.89 -1.73 -7.35
N ILE A 75 -13.17 -1.01 -6.47
CA ILE A 75 -11.76 -0.66 -6.71
C ILE A 75 -10.85 -1.87 -6.88
N LEU A 76 -11.16 -3.00 -6.22
CA LEU A 76 -10.40 -4.25 -6.34
C LEU A 76 -10.61 -4.96 -7.68
N SER A 77 -11.56 -4.49 -8.49
CA SER A 77 -11.90 -5.01 -9.82
C SER A 77 -11.44 -4.11 -10.96
N LEU A 78 -10.79 -2.97 -10.68
CA LEU A 78 -10.39 -1.99 -11.69
C LEU A 78 -9.24 -2.45 -12.61
N ASN A 79 -8.67 -3.63 -12.38
CA ASN A 79 -7.52 -4.18 -13.14
C ASN A 79 -6.27 -3.26 -13.15
N ILE A 80 -6.17 -2.34 -12.20
CA ILE A 80 -4.98 -1.52 -11.93
C ILE A 80 -4.25 -2.04 -10.70
N PRO A 81 -2.92 -1.86 -10.59
CA PRO A 81 -2.16 -2.30 -9.42
C PRO A 81 -2.64 -1.66 -8.12
N ILE A 82 -2.75 -2.46 -7.07
CA ILE A 82 -3.17 -2.02 -5.73
C ILE A 82 -2.16 -2.49 -4.69
N LEU A 83 -1.67 -1.58 -3.84
CA LEU A 83 -0.82 -1.87 -2.69
C LEU A 83 -1.56 -1.49 -1.40
N GLY A 84 -1.83 -2.46 -0.54
CA GLY A 84 -2.33 -2.22 0.81
C GLY A 84 -1.21 -2.18 1.83
N ILE A 85 -1.15 -1.13 2.65
CA ILE A 85 -0.18 -0.92 3.72
C ILE A 85 -0.91 -1.03 5.07
N CYS A 86 -0.46 -1.90 5.96
CA CYS A 86 -0.99 -2.10 7.32
C CYS A 86 -2.51 -2.35 7.30
N PHE A 87 -3.34 -1.38 7.67
CA PHE A 87 -4.81 -1.50 7.56
C PHE A 87 -5.26 -1.78 6.13
N GLY A 88 -4.63 -1.15 5.12
CA GLY A 88 -4.91 -1.43 3.70
C GLY A 88 -4.65 -2.88 3.31
N HIS A 89 -3.63 -3.53 3.86
CA HIS A 89 -3.38 -4.97 3.69
C HIS A 89 -4.49 -5.82 4.32
N GLN A 90 -4.94 -5.43 5.52
CA GLN A 90 -5.98 -6.16 6.24
C GLN A 90 -7.35 -6.06 5.55
N ILE A 91 -7.73 -4.86 5.07
CA ILE A 91 -9.01 -4.67 4.37
C ILE A 91 -9.04 -5.41 3.03
N ILE A 92 -7.97 -5.37 2.24
CA ILE A 92 -7.82 -6.17 1.02
C ILE A 92 -8.03 -7.66 1.34
N SER A 93 -7.35 -8.14 2.37
CA SER A 93 -7.42 -9.55 2.75
C SER A 93 -8.83 -9.96 3.14
N LYS A 94 -9.52 -9.16 3.96
CA LYS A 94 -10.91 -9.40 4.36
C LYS A 94 -11.85 -9.39 3.16
N GLU A 95 -11.77 -8.34 2.33
CA GLU A 95 -12.68 -8.15 1.21
C GLU A 95 -12.54 -9.22 0.12
N LEU A 96 -11.39 -9.86 0.01
CA LEU A 96 -11.13 -10.95 -0.93
C LEU A 96 -11.29 -12.36 -0.34
N GLY A 97 -11.93 -12.47 0.85
CA GLY A 97 -12.29 -13.76 1.46
C GLY A 97 -11.23 -14.37 2.37
N GLY A 98 -10.21 -13.60 2.74
CA GLY A 98 -9.30 -13.93 3.84
C GLY A 98 -9.95 -13.66 5.21
N LYS A 99 -9.19 -13.87 6.27
CA LYS A 99 -9.62 -13.56 7.65
C LYS A 99 -8.60 -12.71 8.35
N VAL A 100 -9.09 -11.71 9.09
CA VAL A 100 -8.30 -10.83 9.95
C VAL A 100 -8.82 -11.01 11.39
N LYS A 101 -7.93 -11.02 12.35
CA LYS A 101 -8.29 -11.03 13.78
C LYS A 101 -7.30 -10.20 14.59
N ARG A 102 -7.63 -9.96 15.84
CA ARG A 102 -6.70 -9.40 16.81
C ARG A 102 -5.48 -10.31 16.95
N ALA A 103 -4.29 -9.74 16.82
CA ALA A 103 -3.06 -10.49 16.97
C ALA A 103 -2.88 -10.99 18.41
N LYS A 104 -2.35 -12.20 18.58
CA LYS A 104 -2.00 -12.72 19.92
C LYS A 104 -0.89 -11.88 20.54
N SER A 105 0.09 -11.47 19.73
CA SER A 105 1.18 -10.56 20.11
C SER A 105 1.14 -9.37 19.17
N ARG A 106 0.88 -8.19 19.74
CA ARG A 106 0.92 -6.93 18.98
C ARG A 106 2.35 -6.64 18.54
N GLU A 107 2.52 -6.10 17.34
CA GLU A 107 3.83 -5.68 16.84
C GLU A 107 3.87 -4.15 16.73
N PHE A 108 4.66 -3.52 17.61
CA PHE A 108 4.96 -2.09 17.58
C PHE A 108 6.49 -1.91 17.63
N GLY A 109 7.03 -1.14 16.67
CA GLY A 109 8.47 -0.90 16.58
C GLY A 109 9.16 -1.77 15.53
N LEU A 110 10.46 -2.00 15.72
CA LEU A 110 11.29 -2.77 14.80
C LEU A 110 10.98 -4.26 14.86
N ALA A 111 10.73 -4.85 13.70
CA ALA A 111 10.55 -6.29 13.54
C ALA A 111 11.37 -6.82 12.36
N LYS A 112 11.86 -8.06 12.50
CA LYS A 112 12.58 -8.74 11.44
C LYS A 112 11.62 -9.47 10.52
N VAL A 113 11.64 -9.10 9.22
CA VAL A 113 10.86 -9.77 8.18
C VAL A 113 11.75 -10.65 7.34
N THR A 114 11.34 -11.90 7.15
CA THR A 114 12.06 -12.92 6.41
C THR A 114 11.37 -13.21 5.08
N LYS A 115 12.14 -13.15 3.99
CA LYS A 115 11.70 -13.46 2.64
C LYS A 115 11.41 -14.95 2.49
N LEU A 116 10.27 -15.28 1.91
CA LEU A 116 9.85 -16.64 1.57
C LEU A 116 9.90 -16.91 0.07
N LYS A 117 9.48 -15.92 -0.75
CA LYS A 117 9.42 -16.04 -2.20
C LYS A 117 9.96 -14.78 -2.89
N LYS A 118 10.38 -14.93 -4.15
CA LYS A 118 10.70 -13.79 -5.02
C LYS A 118 9.40 -13.07 -5.42
N SER A 119 9.46 -11.74 -5.50
CA SER A 119 8.38 -10.87 -5.96
C SER A 119 8.97 -9.61 -6.60
N ALA A 120 8.32 -9.09 -7.63
CA ALA A 120 8.68 -7.81 -8.22
C ALA A 120 8.61 -6.66 -7.20
N LEU A 121 7.66 -6.74 -6.24
CA LEU A 121 7.53 -5.75 -5.17
C LEU A 121 8.76 -5.70 -4.27
N THR A 122 9.43 -6.84 -4.03
CA THR A 122 10.55 -6.96 -3.07
C THR A 122 11.92 -7.01 -3.73
N GLU A 123 12.02 -6.73 -5.02
CA GLU A 123 13.30 -6.72 -5.72
C GLU A 123 14.24 -5.68 -5.09
N ASN A 124 15.46 -6.12 -4.70
CA ASN A 124 16.48 -5.32 -3.99
C ASN A 124 16.06 -4.77 -2.60
N PHE A 125 14.91 -5.19 -2.07
CA PHE A 125 14.48 -4.83 -0.72
C PHE A 125 15.25 -5.61 0.34
N PHE A 126 15.30 -6.92 0.22
CA PHE A 126 16.05 -7.77 1.13
C PHE A 126 17.54 -7.75 0.80
N SER A 127 18.40 -7.43 1.78
CA SER A 127 19.86 -7.45 1.60
C SER A 127 20.41 -8.89 1.51
N LYS A 128 19.83 -9.79 2.30
CA LYS A 128 20.07 -11.26 2.29
C LYS A 128 18.69 -11.92 2.30
N LYS A 129 18.41 -12.73 3.34
CA LYS A 129 17.15 -13.43 3.53
C LYS A 129 16.13 -12.61 4.35
N SER A 130 16.57 -11.60 5.07
CA SER A 130 15.74 -10.80 5.97
C SER A 130 16.14 -9.32 6.00
N THR A 131 15.23 -8.48 6.50
CA THR A 131 15.45 -7.06 6.74
C THR A 131 14.62 -6.59 7.94
N ASN A 132 14.99 -5.45 8.53
CA ASN A 132 14.23 -4.83 9.61
C ASN A 132 13.23 -3.83 9.03
N VAL A 133 12.02 -3.86 9.57
CA VAL A 133 10.90 -3.01 9.18
C VAL A 133 10.22 -2.44 10.42
N TRP A 134 9.44 -1.37 10.22
CA TRP A 134 8.62 -0.79 11.28
C TRP A 134 7.21 -1.37 11.24
N MET A 135 6.80 -2.00 12.33
CA MET A 135 5.44 -2.49 12.57
C MET A 135 4.66 -1.54 13.46
N SER A 136 3.36 -1.43 13.24
CA SER A 136 2.46 -0.66 14.08
C SER A 136 1.05 -1.24 13.94
N HIS A 137 0.84 -2.45 14.49
CA HIS A 137 -0.46 -3.11 14.36
C HIS A 137 -0.83 -3.99 15.57
N GLY A 138 -2.12 -4.00 15.87
CA GLY A 138 -2.72 -4.91 16.85
C GLY A 138 -3.55 -6.03 16.21
N ASP A 139 -3.72 -6.00 14.91
CA ASP A 139 -4.51 -6.95 14.13
C ASP A 139 -3.65 -7.61 13.06
N GLU A 140 -3.96 -8.87 12.71
CA GLU A 140 -3.20 -9.63 11.73
C GLU A 140 -4.11 -10.40 10.75
N VAL A 141 -3.64 -10.57 9.54
CA VAL A 141 -4.24 -11.49 8.56
C VAL A 141 -3.85 -12.92 8.94
N ILE A 142 -4.88 -13.77 9.19
CA ILE A 142 -4.67 -15.17 9.63
C ILE A 142 -5.07 -16.19 8.57
N LYS A 143 -5.86 -15.79 7.58
CA LYS A 143 -6.23 -16.63 6.43
C LYS A 143 -5.96 -15.87 5.15
N LEU A 144 -5.16 -16.48 4.27
CA LEU A 144 -4.82 -15.94 2.97
C LEU A 144 -6.05 -15.96 2.05
N PRO A 145 -6.33 -14.87 1.30
CA PRO A 145 -7.36 -14.90 0.27
C PRO A 145 -7.00 -15.88 -0.87
N LYS A 146 -8.03 -16.44 -1.53
CA LYS A 146 -7.83 -17.38 -2.65
C LYS A 146 -7.02 -16.74 -3.78
N GLY A 147 -6.00 -17.46 -4.26
CA GLY A 147 -5.12 -17.01 -5.36
C GLY A 147 -3.98 -16.09 -4.94
N PHE A 148 -3.85 -15.78 -3.66
CA PHE A 148 -2.69 -15.04 -3.13
C PHE A 148 -1.53 -15.99 -2.78
N LYS A 149 -0.31 -15.44 -2.73
CA LYS A 149 0.90 -16.09 -2.26
C LYS A 149 1.50 -15.29 -1.11
N VAL A 150 2.10 -15.98 -0.15
CA VAL A 150 2.88 -15.35 0.92
C VAL A 150 4.29 -15.09 0.41
N ILE A 151 4.75 -13.85 0.52
CA ILE A 151 6.06 -13.40 0.04
C ILE A 151 7.07 -13.30 1.16
N ALA A 152 6.62 -12.85 2.34
CA ALA A 152 7.46 -12.76 3.52
C ALA A 152 6.64 -12.89 4.81
N LYS A 153 7.33 -13.23 5.92
CA LYS A 153 6.77 -13.35 7.26
C LYS A 153 7.62 -12.61 8.29
N SER A 154 7.01 -12.18 9.40
CA SER A 154 7.70 -11.85 10.64
C SER A 154 7.59 -13.00 11.63
N SER A 155 8.15 -12.85 12.83
CA SER A 155 7.98 -13.81 13.92
C SER A 155 6.51 -13.97 14.33
N ASN A 156 5.78 -12.86 14.38
CA ASN A 156 4.40 -12.81 14.88
C ASN A 156 3.36 -12.76 13.76
N SER A 157 3.71 -12.29 12.55
CA SER A 157 2.81 -12.23 11.40
C SER A 157 3.28 -13.16 10.28
N LYS A 158 2.60 -14.31 10.14
CA LYS A 158 2.92 -15.32 9.09
C LYS A 158 2.56 -14.83 7.69
N LEU A 159 1.60 -13.91 7.55
CA LEU A 159 1.12 -13.35 6.29
C LEU A 159 1.50 -11.87 6.17
N CYS A 160 2.74 -11.54 6.56
CA CYS A 160 3.26 -10.17 6.62
C CYS A 160 3.33 -9.49 5.25
N MET A 161 3.65 -10.24 4.21
CA MET A 161 3.59 -9.77 2.81
C MET A 161 2.89 -10.81 1.94
N ILE A 162 1.90 -10.36 1.18
CA ILE A 162 1.13 -11.20 0.27
C ILE A 162 0.99 -10.56 -1.10
N GLU A 163 0.82 -11.37 -2.14
CA GLU A 163 0.54 -10.88 -3.49
C GLU A 163 -0.40 -11.79 -4.27
N ASN A 164 -1.18 -11.19 -5.17
CA ASN A 164 -1.84 -11.84 -6.28
C ASN A 164 -1.42 -11.13 -7.57
N VAL A 165 -0.44 -11.69 -8.28
CA VAL A 165 0.13 -11.08 -9.49
C VAL A 165 -0.91 -10.98 -10.62
N LYS A 166 -1.80 -11.98 -10.76
CA LYS A 166 -2.85 -11.96 -11.80
C LYS A 166 -3.82 -10.80 -11.58
N LYS A 167 -4.19 -10.51 -10.33
CA LYS A 167 -5.05 -9.39 -9.96
C LYS A 167 -4.28 -8.08 -9.76
N LYS A 168 -2.95 -8.12 -9.81
CA LYS A 168 -2.05 -6.97 -9.52
C LYS A 168 -2.27 -6.40 -8.11
N ILE A 169 -2.59 -7.23 -7.13
CA ILE A 169 -2.89 -6.81 -5.75
C ILE A 169 -1.80 -7.31 -4.81
N TYR A 170 -1.30 -6.39 -4.00
CA TYR A 170 -0.20 -6.58 -3.07
C TYR A 170 -0.60 -6.08 -1.68
N GLY A 171 -0.14 -6.76 -0.64
CA GLY A 171 -0.38 -6.35 0.74
C GLY A 171 0.88 -6.49 1.59
N ILE A 172 1.15 -5.49 2.42
CA ILE A 172 2.26 -5.47 3.38
C ILE A 172 1.76 -4.99 4.74
N GLN A 173 2.16 -5.68 5.80
CA GLN A 173 1.72 -5.36 7.16
C GLN A 173 2.52 -4.21 7.78
N PHE A 174 3.76 -4.02 7.39
CA PHE A 174 4.65 -2.97 7.89
C PHE A 174 4.52 -1.67 7.08
N HIS A 175 5.16 -0.61 7.58
CA HIS A 175 5.16 0.73 7.01
C HIS A 175 6.45 1.00 6.21
N PRO A 176 6.42 0.92 4.86
CA PRO A 176 7.60 1.18 4.03
C PRO A 176 7.94 2.67 3.92
N GLU A 177 6.99 3.55 4.26
CA GLU A 177 7.12 5.00 4.16
C GLU A 177 7.96 5.63 5.27
N VAL A 178 8.06 4.96 6.43
CA VAL A 178 8.79 5.49 7.59
C VAL A 178 10.29 5.19 7.50
N SER A 179 11.11 6.07 8.09
CA SER A 179 12.58 5.97 8.07
C SER A 179 13.13 4.71 8.74
N HIS A 180 12.41 4.19 9.74
CA HIS A 180 12.78 2.98 10.48
C HIS A 180 12.67 1.68 9.66
N THR A 181 11.96 1.70 8.53
CA THR A 181 11.93 0.55 7.61
C THR A 181 13.14 0.61 6.68
N VAL A 182 14.10 -0.28 6.90
CA VAL A 182 15.32 -0.37 6.10
C VAL A 182 14.95 -0.62 4.64
N LYS A 183 15.42 0.25 3.74
CA LYS A 183 15.10 0.21 2.30
C LYS A 183 13.60 0.29 1.97
N GLY A 184 12.74 0.81 2.84
CA GLY A 184 11.30 0.94 2.58
C GLY A 184 10.98 1.68 1.28
N LYS A 185 11.77 2.69 0.93
CA LYS A 185 11.67 3.40 -0.36
C LYS A 185 11.77 2.49 -1.58
N VAL A 186 12.47 1.35 -1.49
CA VAL A 186 12.59 0.37 -2.60
C VAL A 186 11.24 -0.29 -2.87
N ILE A 187 10.46 -0.62 -1.85
CA ILE A 187 9.10 -1.17 -2.00
C ILE A 187 8.21 -0.20 -2.77
N LEU A 188 8.18 1.07 -2.34
CA LEU A 188 7.37 2.10 -3.01
C LEU A 188 7.85 2.35 -4.43
N LYS A 189 9.16 2.40 -4.67
CA LYS A 189 9.73 2.52 -6.03
C LYS A 189 9.33 1.34 -6.91
N ASN A 190 9.44 0.10 -6.42
CA ASN A 190 9.07 -1.09 -7.19
C ASN A 190 7.58 -1.08 -7.53
N PHE A 191 6.72 -0.69 -6.57
CA PHE A 191 5.29 -0.57 -6.83
C PHE A 191 5.00 0.50 -7.90
N VAL A 192 5.45 1.73 -7.67
CA VAL A 192 5.12 2.89 -8.52
C VAL A 192 5.74 2.79 -9.91
N ILE A 193 7.03 2.47 -10.00
CA ILE A 193 7.77 2.51 -11.26
C ILE A 193 7.71 1.19 -12.01
N LYS A 194 7.92 0.05 -11.33
CA LYS A 194 7.99 -1.26 -12.01
C LYS A 194 6.62 -1.90 -12.22
N ILE A 195 5.77 -1.89 -11.19
CA ILE A 195 4.47 -2.57 -11.22
C ILE A 195 3.42 -1.67 -11.88
N CYS A 196 3.27 -0.41 -11.47
CA CYS A 196 2.34 0.54 -12.06
C CYS A 196 2.84 1.11 -13.40
N LYS A 197 4.15 0.97 -13.70
CA LYS A 197 4.79 1.45 -14.95
C LYS A 197 4.60 2.95 -15.20
N ILE A 198 4.51 3.76 -14.15
CA ILE A 198 4.38 5.21 -14.29
C ILE A 198 5.74 5.81 -14.66
N LYS A 199 5.75 6.62 -15.70
CA LYS A 199 6.90 7.46 -16.06
C LYS A 199 7.00 8.65 -15.09
N LYS A 200 8.21 9.14 -14.85
CA LYS A 200 8.44 10.35 -14.05
C LYS A 200 7.75 11.54 -14.71
N ASN A 201 6.80 12.15 -14.02
CA ASN A 201 5.97 13.23 -14.57
C ASN A 201 5.79 14.41 -13.57
N TRP A 202 6.35 14.30 -12.37
CA TRP A 202 6.29 15.31 -11.32
C TRP A 202 7.63 16.03 -11.19
N THR A 203 7.82 17.11 -11.97
CA THR A 203 9.07 17.88 -12.01
C THR A 203 8.90 19.23 -11.31
N SER A 204 10.02 19.88 -10.95
CA SER A 204 10.02 21.24 -10.38
C SER A 204 9.28 22.27 -11.27
N LYS A 205 9.26 22.06 -12.59
CA LYS A 205 8.50 22.90 -13.53
C LYS A 205 6.98 22.76 -13.32
N ASN A 206 6.53 21.51 -13.08
CA ASN A 206 5.10 21.24 -12.83
C ASN A 206 4.66 21.66 -11.41
N GLN A 207 5.62 21.81 -10.48
CA GLN A 207 5.35 22.30 -9.12
C GLN A 207 5.19 23.83 -9.07
N LYS A 208 5.98 24.56 -9.86
CA LYS A 208 5.96 26.03 -9.90
C LYS A 208 4.67 26.59 -10.52
N SER A 209 4.03 25.87 -11.45
CA SER A 209 2.73 26.30 -12.03
C SER A 209 1.56 26.27 -11.03
N LYS A 210 1.76 25.83 -9.79
CA LYS A 210 0.79 25.88 -8.68
C LYS A 210 0.88 27.14 -7.83
N LEU A 211 1.96 27.91 -7.95
CA LEU A 211 2.22 29.10 -7.11
C LEU A 211 1.92 30.41 -7.83
N MET A 212 1.42 30.33 -9.06
CA MET A 212 0.86 31.43 -9.86
C MET A 212 -0.63 31.17 -10.10
#